data_0cae3f7c6a1f2cb53067c23a2adbc2f9
#
_entry.id   0cae3f7c6a1f2cb53067c23a2adbc2f9
#
_cell.length_a   1.000
_cell.length_b   1.000
_cell.length_c   1.000
_cell.angle_alpha   90.00
_cell.angle_beta   90.00
_cell.angle_gamma   90.00
#
_symmetry.space_group_name_H-M   'P 1'
#
loop_
_entity.id
_entity.type
_entity.pdbx_description
1 polymer ?
#
loop_
_entity_poly.entity_id
_entity_poly.type
_entity_poly.pdbx_seq_one_letter_code
_entity_poly.pdbx_strand_id
1 'polypeptide(L)'
;MLTLTSRVDVMNRLGRAMADPTRSRILLSLLAAPGYPAKLARELDLTRTNVSNHLACLRGCGIVVAEPEGRQTRYEIADPHLAAALTALVDVTLAVDEQVPCIDPACAVPGCCTP
;
A
#
# COMPACT_ATOMS: atom_id res chain seq x y z
N MET A 1 -2.24 21.67 -0.85
CA MET A 1 -2.02 20.26 -1.23
C MET A 1 -1.14 20.19 -2.46
N LEU A 2 -0.08 19.41 -2.41
CA LEU A 2 0.79 19.20 -3.55
C LEU A 2 0.27 18.07 -4.43
N THR A 3 0.20 18.31 -5.73
CA THR A 3 -0.12 17.28 -6.70
C THR A 3 1.16 16.84 -7.39
N LEU A 4 1.48 15.53 -7.30
CA LEU A 4 2.67 14.97 -7.90
C LEU A 4 2.32 14.32 -9.24
N THR A 5 2.98 14.80 -10.29
CA THR A 5 2.80 14.26 -11.65
C THR A 5 4.10 13.75 -12.23
N SER A 6 5.24 13.97 -11.57
CA SER A 6 6.52 13.41 -11.99
C SER A 6 6.45 11.89 -11.93
N ARG A 7 6.76 11.23 -13.04
CA ARG A 7 6.70 9.77 -13.15
C ARG A 7 7.63 9.09 -12.14
N VAL A 8 8.83 9.60 -11.96
CA VAL A 8 9.80 9.02 -11.04
C VAL A 8 9.30 9.15 -9.59
N ASP A 9 8.81 10.34 -9.23
CA ASP A 9 8.31 10.57 -7.87
C ASP A 9 7.10 9.68 -7.57
N VAL A 10 6.19 9.55 -8.52
CA VAL A 10 5.01 8.69 -8.37
C VAL A 10 5.45 7.24 -8.17
N MET A 11 6.34 6.73 -9.01
CA MET A 11 6.84 5.35 -8.89
C MET A 11 7.54 5.11 -7.57
N ASN A 12 8.36 6.07 -7.12
CA ASN A 12 9.09 5.92 -5.87
C ASN A 12 8.15 5.90 -4.66
N ARG A 13 7.11 6.73 -4.67
CA ARG A 13 6.13 6.74 -3.58
C ARG A 13 5.33 5.44 -3.55
N LEU A 14 4.91 4.96 -4.71
CA LEU A 14 4.21 3.69 -4.83
C LEU A 14 5.09 2.53 -4.39
N GLY A 15 6.33 2.49 -4.85
CA GLY A 15 7.27 1.43 -4.47
C GLY A 15 7.51 1.38 -2.97
N ARG A 16 7.69 2.55 -2.35
CA ARG A 16 7.89 2.64 -0.89
C ARG A 16 6.66 2.13 -0.14
N ALA A 17 5.47 2.51 -0.60
CA ALA A 17 4.23 2.07 0.04
C ALA A 17 4.06 0.56 -0.06
N MET A 18 4.35 -0.02 -1.22
CA MET A 18 4.19 -1.45 -1.47
C MET A 18 5.32 -2.31 -0.91
N ALA A 19 6.38 -1.70 -0.40
CA ALA A 19 7.51 -2.44 0.16
C ALA A 19 7.22 -3.02 1.55
N ASP A 20 6.17 -2.56 2.22
CA ASP A 20 5.78 -3.05 3.54
C ASP A 20 4.61 -4.04 3.40
N PRO A 21 4.72 -5.26 3.96
CA PRO A 21 3.67 -6.27 3.83
C PRO A 21 2.31 -5.83 4.39
N THR A 22 2.31 -5.12 5.51
CA THR A 22 1.07 -4.64 6.14
C THR A 22 0.39 -3.60 5.27
N ARG A 23 1.15 -2.64 4.73
CA ARG A 23 0.59 -1.64 3.81
C ARG A 23 0.05 -2.29 2.54
N SER A 24 0.74 -3.31 2.02
CA SER A 24 0.25 -4.05 0.86
C SER A 24 -1.09 -4.73 1.14
N ARG A 25 -1.25 -5.34 2.32
CA ARG A 25 -2.52 -5.96 2.73
C ARG A 25 -3.64 -4.93 2.82
N ILE A 26 -3.34 -3.76 3.39
CA ILE A 26 -4.32 -2.67 3.48
C ILE A 26 -4.74 -2.20 2.08
N LEU A 27 -3.77 -2.01 1.19
CA LEU A 27 -4.06 -1.58 -0.19
C LEU A 27 -4.92 -2.61 -0.93
N LEU A 28 -4.65 -3.90 -0.77
CA LEU A 28 -5.47 -4.94 -1.37
C LEU A 28 -6.91 -4.90 -0.85
N SER A 29 -7.09 -4.65 0.44
CA SER A 29 -8.42 -4.49 1.02
C SER A 29 -9.14 -3.27 0.44
N LEU A 30 -8.43 -2.15 0.29
CA LEU A 30 -9.00 -0.92 -0.25
C LEU A 30 -9.34 -1.03 -1.74
N LEU A 31 -8.69 -1.92 -2.48
CA LEU A 31 -9.08 -2.19 -3.87
C LEU A 31 -10.48 -2.80 -3.96
N ALA A 32 -10.86 -3.59 -2.97
CA ALA A 32 -12.17 -4.23 -2.97
C ALA A 32 -13.29 -3.27 -2.57
N ALA A 33 -13.03 -2.39 -1.59
CA ALA A 33 -14.03 -1.46 -1.06
C ALA A 33 -13.35 -0.41 -0.20
N PRO A 34 -13.97 0.76 -0.01
CA PRO A 34 -13.48 1.73 0.97
C PRO A 34 -13.35 1.08 2.35
N GLY A 35 -12.35 1.54 3.13
CA GLY A 35 -12.04 0.95 4.41
C GLY A 35 -12.17 1.93 5.56
N TYR A 36 -12.36 1.36 6.75
CA TYR A 36 -12.44 2.10 8.02
C TYR A 36 -11.40 1.51 8.97
N PRO A 37 -10.69 2.34 9.77
CA PRO A 37 -9.60 1.81 10.61
C PRO A 37 -10.00 0.65 11.51
N ALA A 38 -11.14 0.74 12.17
CA ALA A 38 -11.59 -0.32 13.08
C ALA A 38 -11.92 -1.62 12.33
N LYS A 39 -12.57 -1.49 11.17
CA LYS A 39 -12.92 -2.63 10.34
C LYS A 39 -11.68 -3.30 9.75
N LEU A 40 -10.74 -2.49 9.24
CA LEU A 40 -9.48 -3.00 8.71
C LEU A 40 -8.68 -3.72 9.78
N ALA A 41 -8.63 -3.17 11.00
CA ALA A 41 -7.93 -3.81 12.11
C ALA A 41 -8.50 -5.19 12.41
N ARG A 42 -9.83 -5.33 12.42
CA ARG A 42 -10.46 -6.63 12.64
C ARG A 42 -10.22 -7.61 11.50
N GLU A 43 -10.41 -7.15 10.27
CA GLU A 43 -10.28 -8.01 9.08
C GLU A 43 -8.84 -8.50 8.87
N LEU A 44 -7.86 -7.66 9.18
CA LEU A 44 -6.46 -7.97 8.95
C LEU A 44 -5.73 -8.46 10.19
N ASP A 45 -6.43 -8.58 11.31
CA ASP A 45 -5.87 -9.00 12.60
C ASP A 45 -4.71 -8.09 13.03
N LEU A 46 -4.97 -6.79 13.04
CA LEU A 46 -4.02 -5.75 13.42
C LEU A 46 -4.61 -4.88 14.52
N THR A 47 -3.74 -4.15 15.23
CA THR A 47 -4.22 -3.14 16.17
C THR A 47 -4.70 -1.91 15.41
N ARG A 48 -5.64 -1.17 16.01
CA ARG A 48 -6.11 0.09 15.42
C ARG A 48 -4.98 1.10 15.26
N THR A 49 -4.07 1.14 16.22
CA THR A 49 -2.91 2.03 16.15
C THR A 49 -2.03 1.70 14.96
N ASN A 50 -1.75 0.41 14.73
CA ASN A 50 -0.95 -0.04 13.59
C ASN A 50 -1.63 0.36 12.27
N VAL A 51 -2.92 0.05 12.12
CA VAL A 51 -3.67 0.41 10.92
C VAL A 51 -3.67 1.94 10.71
N SER A 52 -3.94 2.71 11.76
CA SER A 52 -3.98 4.17 11.66
C SER A 52 -2.64 4.75 11.24
N ASN A 53 -1.54 4.21 11.76
CA ASN A 53 -0.20 4.67 11.38
C ASN A 53 0.10 4.38 9.91
N HIS A 54 -0.25 3.20 9.43
CA HIS A 54 -0.06 2.86 8.02
C HIS A 54 -0.96 3.67 7.10
N LEU A 55 -2.21 3.90 7.48
CA LEU A 55 -3.12 4.74 6.71
C LEU A 55 -2.63 6.19 6.64
N ALA A 56 -2.08 6.71 7.74
CA ALA A 56 -1.50 8.05 7.75
C ALA A 56 -0.32 8.14 6.79
N CYS A 57 0.53 7.12 6.74
CA CYS A 57 1.65 7.04 5.80
C CYS A 57 1.15 7.01 4.34
N LEU A 58 0.17 6.18 4.04
CA LEU A 58 -0.41 6.09 2.69
C LEU A 58 -1.07 7.40 2.28
N ARG A 59 -1.75 8.06 3.21
CA ARG A 59 -2.38 9.36 2.96
C ARG A 59 -1.32 10.43 2.70
N GLY A 60 -0.26 10.46 3.50
CA GLY A 60 0.84 11.41 3.31
C GLY A 60 1.56 11.21 1.99
N CYS A 61 1.61 10.00 1.48
CA CYS A 61 2.21 9.68 0.18
C CYS A 61 1.28 9.99 -1.00
N GLY A 62 0.01 10.31 -0.75
CA GLY A 62 -0.95 10.63 -1.80
C GLY A 62 -1.62 9.42 -2.44
N ILE A 63 -1.49 8.25 -1.83
CA ILE A 63 -2.02 7.00 -2.37
C ILE A 63 -3.47 6.78 -1.99
N VAL A 64 -3.84 7.23 -0.78
CA VAL A 64 -5.21 7.15 -0.31
C VAL A 64 -5.70 8.53 0.11
N VAL A 65 -7.01 8.69 0.09
CA VAL A 65 -7.69 9.88 0.64
C VAL A 65 -8.55 9.45 1.81
N ALA A 66 -8.76 10.37 2.74
CA ALA A 66 -9.57 10.15 3.93
C ALA A 66 -10.72 11.13 3.95
N GLU A 67 -11.90 10.65 4.28
CA GLU A 67 -13.10 11.46 4.32
C GLU A 67 -13.88 11.20 5.60
N PRO A 68 -14.20 12.23 6.39
CA PRO A 68 -15.02 12.04 7.59
C PRO A 68 -16.41 11.51 7.22
N GLU A 69 -16.87 10.52 7.98
CA GLU A 69 -18.17 9.93 7.79
C GLU A 69 -18.77 9.60 9.16
N GLY A 70 -19.49 10.55 9.72
CA GLY A 70 -19.99 10.44 11.08
C GLY A 70 -18.86 10.36 12.08
N ARG A 71 -18.82 9.29 12.88
CA ARG A 71 -17.74 9.06 13.87
C ARG A 71 -16.56 8.30 13.29
N GLN A 72 -16.67 7.91 12.02
CA GLN A 72 -15.64 7.14 11.32
C GLN A 72 -14.94 8.02 10.30
N THR A 73 -13.80 7.54 9.84
CA THR A 73 -13.10 8.12 8.70
C THR A 73 -13.01 7.04 7.63
N ARG A 74 -13.53 7.36 6.44
CA ARG A 74 -13.49 6.45 5.30
C ARG A 74 -12.21 6.69 4.51
N TYR A 75 -11.50 5.62 4.21
CA TYR A 75 -10.29 5.64 3.40
C TYR A 75 -10.54 4.93 2.09
N GLU A 76 -10.06 5.51 1.01
CA GLU A 76 -10.16 4.90 -0.32
C GLU A 76 -8.96 5.29 -1.18
N ILE A 77 -8.71 4.52 -2.24
CA ILE A 77 -7.64 4.83 -3.19
C ILE A 77 -7.92 6.20 -3.82
N ALA A 78 -6.89 7.05 -3.89
CA ALA A 78 -7.04 8.46 -4.26
C ALA A 78 -7.44 8.67 -5.72
N ASP A 79 -6.99 7.80 -6.62
CA ASP A 79 -7.11 7.99 -8.06
C ASP A 79 -7.62 6.72 -8.74
N PRO A 80 -8.66 6.79 -9.58
CA PRO A 80 -9.16 5.62 -10.32
C PRO A 80 -8.11 4.95 -11.18
N HIS A 81 -7.17 5.69 -11.75
CA HIS A 81 -6.06 5.13 -12.53
C HIS A 81 -5.13 4.31 -11.64
N LEU A 82 -4.89 4.78 -10.42
CA LEU A 82 -4.09 4.04 -9.45
C LEU A 82 -4.79 2.75 -9.04
N ALA A 83 -6.09 2.80 -8.78
CA ALA A 83 -6.86 1.60 -8.47
C ALA A 83 -6.79 0.59 -9.60
N ALA A 84 -6.93 1.04 -10.85
CA ALA A 84 -6.81 0.18 -12.03
C ALA A 84 -5.41 -0.42 -12.16
N ALA A 85 -4.38 0.40 -11.93
CA ALA A 85 -2.99 -0.05 -12.01
C ALA A 85 -2.68 -1.11 -10.94
N LEU A 86 -3.12 -0.89 -9.69
CA LEU A 86 -2.92 -1.85 -8.62
C LEU A 86 -3.67 -3.16 -8.89
N THR A 87 -4.88 -3.08 -9.44
CA THR A 87 -5.66 -4.25 -9.83
C THR A 87 -4.91 -5.06 -10.89
N ALA A 88 -4.30 -4.40 -11.87
CA ALA A 88 -3.49 -5.06 -12.88
C ALA A 88 -2.23 -5.69 -12.30
N LEU A 89 -1.59 -4.99 -11.34
CA LEU A 89 -0.37 -5.48 -10.70
C LEU A 89 -0.59 -6.79 -9.91
N VAL A 90 -1.76 -6.97 -9.30
CA VAL A 90 -2.00 -8.19 -8.52
C VAL A 90 -2.13 -9.44 -9.41
N ASP A 91 -2.34 -9.24 -10.71
CA ASP A 91 -2.40 -10.34 -11.68
C ASP A 91 -1.02 -10.66 -12.30
N VAL A 92 0.01 -9.91 -11.92
CA VAL A 92 1.36 -10.11 -12.46
C VAL A 92 2.00 -11.34 -11.83
N THR A 93 2.63 -12.16 -12.65
CA THR A 93 3.46 -13.26 -12.19
C THR A 93 4.93 -12.86 -12.31
N LEU A 94 5.65 -12.91 -11.19
CA LEU A 94 7.06 -12.56 -11.16
C LEU A 94 7.93 -13.77 -11.50
N ALA A 95 8.91 -13.55 -12.39
CA ALA A 95 9.88 -14.58 -12.76
C ALA A 95 11.10 -14.43 -11.85
N VAL A 96 11.03 -15.01 -10.67
CA VAL A 96 12.11 -14.93 -9.69
C VAL A 96 13.23 -15.91 -10.08
N ASP A 97 14.46 -15.40 -10.23
CA ASP A 97 15.64 -16.22 -10.45
C ASP A 97 16.34 -16.42 -9.11
N GLU A 98 16.20 -17.60 -8.54
CA GLU A 98 16.74 -17.93 -7.23
C GLU A 98 18.27 -18.00 -7.21
N GLN A 99 18.91 -18.06 -8.38
CA GLN A 99 20.37 -18.12 -8.50
C GLN A 99 21.00 -16.71 -8.48
N VAL A 100 20.17 -15.67 -8.62
CA VAL A 100 20.63 -14.30 -8.54
C VAL A 100 20.41 -13.78 -7.13
N PRO A 101 21.46 -13.52 -6.35
CA PRO A 101 21.29 -13.05 -4.97
C PRO A 101 20.83 -11.60 -4.95
N CYS A 102 20.04 -11.26 -3.94
CA CYS A 102 19.72 -9.88 -3.65
C CYS A 102 20.95 -9.20 -3.05
N ILE A 103 21.40 -8.11 -3.67
CA ILE A 103 22.59 -7.37 -3.25
C ILE A 103 22.25 -6.08 -2.51
N ASP A 104 20.98 -5.80 -2.32
CA ASP A 104 20.55 -4.58 -1.64
C ASP A 104 20.52 -4.81 -0.11
N PRO A 105 21.43 -4.18 0.65
CA PRO A 105 21.47 -4.37 2.11
C PRO A 105 20.25 -3.77 2.81
N ALA A 106 19.52 -2.87 2.13
CA ALA A 106 18.32 -2.24 2.67
C ALA A 106 17.04 -2.95 2.25
N CYS A 107 17.13 -4.08 1.56
CA CYS A 107 15.96 -4.80 1.07
C CYS A 107 15.09 -5.32 2.22
N ALA A 108 13.83 -4.89 2.23
CA ALA A 108 12.83 -5.31 3.21
C ALA A 108 11.77 -6.23 2.59
N VAL A 109 11.96 -6.67 1.37
CA VAL A 109 10.98 -7.50 0.66
C VAL A 109 10.98 -8.92 1.25
N PRO A 110 9.84 -9.42 1.75
CA PRO A 110 9.77 -10.76 2.31
C PRO A 110 10.18 -11.82 1.29
N GLY A 111 11.07 -12.72 1.68
CA GLY A 111 11.53 -13.82 0.83
C GLY A 111 12.56 -13.44 -0.23
N CYS A 112 12.85 -12.15 -0.42
CA CYS A 112 13.79 -11.72 -1.45
C CYS A 112 15.24 -12.08 -1.12
N CYS A 113 15.67 -11.79 0.11
CA CYS A 113 17.05 -11.97 0.56
C CYS A 113 17.23 -13.21 1.45
N THR A 114 16.22 -14.04 1.55
CA THR A 114 16.29 -15.25 2.38
C THR A 114 16.96 -16.36 1.59
N PRO A 115 17.99 -17.01 2.15
CA PRO A 115 18.62 -18.13 1.48
C PRO A 115 17.70 -19.35 1.39
#